data_74ba392bd186ade383968d817119cf51
#
_entry.id   74ba392bd186ade383968d817119cf51
#
_cell.length_a   1.000
_cell.length_b   1.000
_cell.length_c   1.000
_cell.angle_alpha   90.00
_cell.angle_beta   90.00
_cell.angle_gamma   90.00
#
_symmetry.space_group_name_H-M   'P 1'
#
loop_
_entity.id
_entity.type
_entity.pdbx_description
1 polymer ?
#
loop_
_entity_poly.entity_id
_entity_poly.type
_entity_poly.pdbx_seq_one_letter_code
_entity_poly.pdbx_strand_id
1 'polypeptide(L)'
;MNDKVIETKGLTKRFGSFTAVDHISFEVGRGEIFGFLGANGAGKTTAMRMLCGLSRPTEGGGTVAGFDIVRQSEQIKRNIGYMSQRFSLYEDLKVWENIRLFGGIYGMGSRQIAEKTDRVLRRLGFAEERNTLVSALPLGWKQKLAFSVA
;
A
#
# COMPACT_ATOMS: atom_id res chain seq x y z
N MET A 1 -21.27 -11.45 10.73
CA MET A 1 -20.60 -10.66 9.67
C MET A 1 -19.18 -11.17 9.57
N ASN A 2 -18.68 -11.42 8.36
CA ASN A 2 -17.31 -11.89 8.18
C ASN A 2 -16.38 -10.69 8.46
N ASP A 3 -15.74 -10.68 9.63
CA ASP A 3 -14.90 -9.55 10.08
C ASP A 3 -13.46 -9.62 9.52
N LYS A 4 -13.26 -10.52 8.54
CA LYS A 4 -11.97 -10.75 7.88
C LYS A 4 -11.79 -9.77 6.73
N VAL A 5 -10.69 -9.02 6.75
CA VAL A 5 -10.31 -8.10 5.67
C VAL A 5 -9.35 -8.75 4.68
N ILE A 6 -8.63 -9.80 5.10
CA ILE A 6 -7.83 -10.65 4.22
C ILE A 6 -8.13 -12.11 4.55
N GLU A 7 -8.34 -12.93 3.53
CA GLU A 7 -8.42 -14.37 3.64
C GLU A 7 -7.69 -14.99 2.45
N THR A 8 -6.77 -15.93 2.71
CA THR A 8 -6.02 -16.64 1.66
C THR A 8 -6.17 -18.15 1.84
N LYS A 9 -6.23 -18.89 0.74
CA LYS A 9 -6.33 -20.35 0.72
C LYS A 9 -5.36 -20.91 -0.31
N GLY A 10 -4.29 -21.58 0.17
CA GLY A 10 -3.28 -22.20 -0.67
C GLY A 10 -2.61 -21.24 -1.65
N LEU A 11 -2.44 -19.97 -1.27
CA LEU A 11 -1.91 -18.94 -2.15
C LEU A 11 -0.49 -19.30 -2.57
N THR A 12 -0.27 -19.52 -3.86
CA THR A 12 0.99 -20.00 -4.42
C THR A 12 1.46 -19.14 -5.57
N LYS A 13 2.76 -18.90 -5.66
CA LYS A 13 3.39 -18.22 -6.80
C LYS A 13 4.63 -18.95 -7.24
N ARG A 14 4.62 -19.36 -8.51
CA ARG A 14 5.78 -19.97 -9.19
C ARG A 14 6.27 -19.06 -10.32
N PHE A 15 7.56 -19.07 -10.54
CA PHE A 15 8.26 -18.45 -11.66
C PHE A 15 9.10 -19.54 -12.34
N GLY A 16 8.57 -20.15 -13.41
CA GLY A 16 9.15 -21.35 -13.98
C GLY A 16 9.22 -22.49 -12.95
N SER A 17 10.40 -23.03 -12.71
CA SER A 17 10.64 -24.07 -11.70
C SER A 17 10.78 -23.56 -10.26
N PHE A 18 10.91 -22.24 -10.07
CA PHE A 18 11.12 -21.65 -8.75
C PHE A 18 9.77 -21.31 -8.10
N THR A 19 9.53 -21.85 -6.89
CA THR A 19 8.35 -21.52 -6.07
C THR A 19 8.71 -20.41 -5.09
N ALA A 20 8.22 -19.23 -5.33
CA ALA A 20 8.47 -18.04 -4.49
C ALA A 20 7.54 -17.97 -3.27
N VAL A 21 6.30 -18.44 -3.41
CA VAL A 21 5.32 -18.55 -2.34
C VAL A 21 4.65 -19.91 -2.48
N ASP A 22 4.62 -20.69 -1.42
CA ASP A 22 4.14 -22.08 -1.44
C ASP A 22 2.96 -22.28 -0.48
N HIS A 23 1.75 -22.43 -1.04
CA HIS A 23 0.50 -22.81 -0.40
C HIS A 23 0.17 -22.08 0.91
N ILE A 24 0.44 -20.79 1.02
CA ILE A 24 0.17 -20.04 2.25
C ILE A 24 -1.32 -19.79 2.44
N SER A 25 -1.80 -20.05 3.66
CA SER A 25 -3.19 -19.80 4.07
C SER A 25 -3.18 -19.06 5.40
N PHE A 26 -3.84 -17.91 5.45
CA PHE A 26 -3.98 -17.10 6.67
C PHE A 26 -5.16 -16.14 6.53
N GLU A 27 -5.54 -15.56 7.64
CA GLU A 27 -6.63 -14.60 7.75
C GLU A 27 -6.17 -13.39 8.55
N VAL A 28 -6.72 -12.22 8.22
CA VAL A 28 -6.51 -10.97 8.97
C VAL A 28 -7.86 -10.34 9.25
N GLY A 29 -8.11 -10.03 10.51
CA GLY A 29 -9.32 -9.36 10.97
C GLY A 29 -9.32 -7.86 10.72
N ARG A 30 -10.48 -7.23 10.79
CA ARG A 30 -10.61 -5.78 10.68
C ARG A 30 -9.94 -5.10 11.88
N GLY A 31 -9.10 -4.10 11.59
CA GLY A 31 -8.36 -3.35 12.61
C GLY A 31 -7.14 -4.08 13.18
N GLU A 32 -6.84 -5.28 12.70
CA GLU A 32 -5.68 -6.05 13.11
C GLU A 32 -4.40 -5.50 12.47
N ILE A 33 -3.29 -5.52 13.22
CA ILE A 33 -1.94 -5.28 12.72
C ILE A 33 -1.28 -6.64 12.51
N PHE A 34 -1.10 -7.03 11.25
CA PHE A 34 -0.55 -8.31 10.87
C PHE A 34 0.89 -8.17 10.35
N GLY A 35 1.83 -8.95 10.89
CA GLY A 35 3.24 -8.94 10.53
C GLY A 35 3.63 -10.11 9.63
N PHE A 36 4.17 -9.83 8.44
CA PHE A 36 4.84 -10.83 7.60
C PHE A 36 6.31 -10.94 8.00
N LEU A 37 6.66 -11.98 8.76
CA LEU A 37 8.03 -12.24 9.21
C LEU A 37 8.68 -13.37 8.41
N GLY A 38 9.99 -13.32 8.25
CA GLY A 38 10.75 -14.35 7.55
C GLY A 38 12.07 -13.81 6.97
N ALA A 39 12.96 -14.72 6.57
CA ALA A 39 14.25 -14.39 5.98
C ALA A 39 14.12 -13.60 4.66
N ASN A 40 15.22 -12.96 4.24
CA ASN A 40 15.29 -12.36 2.93
C ASN A 40 15.15 -13.44 1.85
N GLY A 41 14.37 -13.18 0.82
CA GLY A 41 14.07 -14.18 -0.21
C GLY A 41 12.90 -15.14 0.11
N ALA A 42 12.33 -15.14 1.31
CA ALA A 42 11.22 -16.01 1.72
C ALA A 42 9.86 -15.71 1.06
N GLY A 43 9.83 -14.97 -0.05
CA GLY A 43 8.59 -14.70 -0.79
C GLY A 43 7.68 -13.61 -0.21
N LYS A 44 8.04 -12.93 0.89
CA LYS A 44 7.20 -11.90 1.53
C LYS A 44 6.70 -10.83 0.55
N THR A 45 7.61 -10.24 -0.21
CA THR A 45 7.26 -9.20 -1.21
C THR A 45 6.36 -9.76 -2.31
N THR A 46 6.57 -11.01 -2.71
CA THR A 46 5.74 -11.69 -3.71
C THR A 46 4.33 -11.92 -3.18
N ALA A 47 4.19 -12.39 -1.93
CA ALA A 47 2.90 -12.54 -1.27
C ALA A 47 2.17 -11.19 -1.17
N MET A 48 2.84 -10.13 -0.69
CA MET A 48 2.27 -8.78 -0.63
C MET A 48 1.81 -8.27 -2.00
N ARG A 49 2.58 -8.51 -3.06
CA ARG A 49 2.18 -8.14 -4.43
C ARG A 49 0.92 -8.86 -4.89
N MET A 50 0.73 -10.14 -4.52
CA MET A 50 -0.50 -10.87 -4.83
C MET A 50 -1.69 -10.28 -4.06
N LEU A 51 -1.54 -10.00 -2.77
CA LEU A 51 -2.59 -9.39 -1.94
C LEU A 51 -2.99 -8.00 -2.43
N CYS A 52 -2.04 -7.23 -2.93
CA CYS A 52 -2.31 -5.89 -3.50
C CYS A 52 -2.84 -5.92 -4.95
N GLY A 53 -3.10 -7.10 -5.53
CA GLY A 53 -3.58 -7.21 -6.90
C GLY A 53 -2.53 -6.84 -7.97
N LEU A 54 -1.24 -6.78 -7.61
CA LEU A 54 -0.13 -6.44 -8.51
C LEU A 54 0.48 -7.67 -9.20
N SER A 55 0.18 -8.88 -8.72
CA SER A 55 0.63 -10.14 -9.29
C SER A 55 -0.45 -11.19 -9.13
N ARG A 56 -0.73 -11.94 -10.19
CA ARG A 56 -1.67 -13.06 -10.10
C ARG A 56 -1.00 -14.27 -9.43
N PRO A 57 -1.66 -14.98 -8.52
CA PRO A 57 -1.21 -16.27 -8.04
C PRO A 57 -1.16 -17.29 -9.17
N THR A 58 -0.30 -18.30 -9.03
CA THR A 58 -0.25 -19.46 -9.93
C THR A 58 -1.31 -20.49 -9.52
N GLU A 59 -1.52 -20.66 -8.20
CA GLU A 59 -2.51 -21.56 -7.60
C GLU A 59 -3.09 -20.91 -6.34
N GLY A 60 -4.22 -21.46 -5.88
CA GLY A 60 -4.93 -20.92 -4.74
C GLY A 60 -5.56 -19.57 -5.01
N GLY A 61 -5.90 -18.86 -3.96
CA GLY A 61 -6.58 -17.57 -4.06
C GLY A 61 -6.96 -17.00 -2.70
N GLY A 62 -7.92 -16.09 -2.71
CA GLY A 62 -8.43 -15.47 -1.51
C GLY A 62 -9.13 -14.15 -1.79
N THR A 63 -9.42 -13.42 -0.72
CA THR A 63 -10.05 -12.09 -0.80
C THR A 63 -9.25 -11.06 -0.01
N VAL A 64 -9.25 -9.83 -0.50
CA VAL A 64 -8.71 -8.65 0.17
C VAL A 64 -9.76 -7.54 0.10
N ALA A 65 -10.10 -6.96 1.24
CA ALA A 65 -11.16 -5.96 1.36
C ALA A 65 -12.50 -6.42 0.76
N GLY A 66 -12.78 -7.74 0.80
CA GLY A 66 -13.98 -8.36 0.23
C GLY A 66 -13.90 -8.65 -1.28
N PHE A 67 -12.78 -8.33 -1.95
CA PHE A 67 -12.59 -8.54 -3.39
C PHE A 67 -11.68 -9.74 -3.67
N ASP A 68 -12.03 -10.53 -4.68
CA ASP A 68 -11.25 -11.69 -5.12
C ASP A 68 -9.90 -11.29 -5.72
N ILE A 69 -8.80 -11.90 -5.23
CA ILE A 69 -7.43 -11.58 -5.64
C ILE A 69 -7.19 -11.81 -7.14
N VAL A 70 -7.84 -12.81 -7.73
CA VAL A 70 -7.63 -13.20 -9.13
C VAL A 70 -8.50 -12.40 -10.08
N ARG A 71 -9.77 -12.20 -9.72
CA ARG A 71 -10.82 -11.67 -10.61
C ARG A 71 -11.04 -10.17 -10.43
N GLN A 72 -10.74 -9.63 -9.27
CA GLN A 72 -11.09 -8.27 -8.86
C GLN A 72 -9.88 -7.42 -8.43
N SER A 73 -8.73 -7.64 -9.09
CA SER A 73 -7.48 -6.94 -8.74
C SER A 73 -7.58 -5.41 -8.82
N GLU A 74 -8.35 -4.87 -9.77
CA GLU A 74 -8.55 -3.42 -9.88
C GLU A 74 -9.39 -2.85 -8.73
N GLN A 75 -10.38 -3.60 -8.25
CA GLN A 75 -11.16 -3.22 -7.06
C GLN A 75 -10.28 -3.24 -5.80
N ILE A 76 -9.41 -4.24 -5.67
CA ILE A 76 -8.43 -4.29 -4.56
C ILE A 76 -7.57 -3.03 -4.58
N LYS A 77 -6.94 -2.68 -5.70
CA LYS A 77 -6.07 -1.50 -5.83
C LYS A 77 -6.75 -0.19 -5.45
N ARG A 78 -8.06 -0.08 -5.71
CA ARG A 78 -8.86 1.12 -5.36
C ARG A 78 -9.25 1.18 -3.88
N ASN A 79 -9.15 0.08 -3.15
CA ASN A 79 -9.62 -0.06 -1.77
C ASN A 79 -8.50 -0.32 -0.75
N ILE A 80 -7.23 -0.27 -1.18
CA ILE A 80 -6.06 -0.42 -0.30
C ILE A 80 -5.13 0.78 -0.44
N GLY A 81 -4.40 1.08 0.63
CA GLY A 81 -3.20 1.91 0.56
C GLY A 81 -1.97 1.03 0.41
N TYR A 82 -1.02 1.42 -0.43
CA TYR A 82 0.22 0.67 -0.64
C TYR A 82 1.44 1.57 -0.47
N MET A 83 2.26 1.26 0.52
CA MET A 83 3.55 1.91 0.71
C MET A 83 4.66 0.92 0.35
N SER A 84 5.41 1.22 -0.71
CA SER A 84 6.55 0.39 -1.13
C SER A 84 7.76 0.56 -0.21
N GLN A 85 8.68 -0.41 -0.22
CA GLN A 85 9.92 -0.34 0.53
C GLN A 85 10.81 0.85 0.10
N ARG A 86 10.79 1.20 -1.18
CA ARG A 86 11.38 2.46 -1.67
C ARG A 86 10.28 3.52 -1.70
N PHE A 87 10.58 4.70 -1.15
CA PHE A 87 9.59 5.77 -1.16
C PHE A 87 9.23 6.14 -2.59
N SER A 88 7.92 6.20 -2.83
CA SER A 88 7.38 6.65 -4.13
C SER A 88 7.18 8.16 -4.19
N LEU A 89 7.73 8.91 -3.22
CA LEU A 89 7.67 10.37 -3.23
C LEU A 89 8.57 10.95 -4.32
N TYR A 90 8.09 12.01 -4.95
CA TYR A 90 8.86 12.80 -5.91
C TYR A 90 9.68 13.82 -5.14
N GLU A 91 11.00 13.66 -5.15
CA GLU A 91 11.93 14.45 -4.32
C GLU A 91 12.06 15.90 -4.78
N ASP A 92 11.85 16.18 -6.03
CA ASP A 92 11.83 17.48 -6.70
C ASP A 92 10.50 18.23 -6.58
N LEU A 93 9.50 17.61 -5.98
CA LEU A 93 8.25 18.26 -5.63
C LEU A 93 8.23 18.68 -4.15
N LYS A 94 7.48 19.74 -3.86
CA LYS A 94 7.19 20.18 -2.50
C LYS A 94 6.28 19.18 -1.79
N VAL A 95 6.23 19.25 -0.47
CA VAL A 95 5.38 18.38 0.36
C VAL A 95 3.91 18.43 -0.09
N TRP A 96 3.34 19.64 -0.25
CA TRP A 96 1.94 19.77 -0.67
C TRP A 96 1.70 19.31 -2.11
N GLU A 97 2.70 19.42 -2.99
CA GLU A 97 2.61 18.97 -4.38
C GLU A 97 2.59 17.44 -4.47
N ASN A 98 3.38 16.75 -3.64
CA ASN A 98 3.28 15.30 -3.50
C ASN A 98 1.88 14.86 -3.05
N ILE A 99 1.34 15.48 -1.99
CA ILE A 99 -0.01 15.15 -1.51
C ILE A 99 -1.05 15.39 -2.61
N ARG A 100 -0.95 16.50 -3.35
CA ARG A 100 -1.84 16.81 -4.46
C ARG A 100 -1.74 15.79 -5.59
N LEU A 101 -0.53 15.39 -5.96
CA LEU A 101 -0.27 14.41 -7.01
C LEU A 101 -0.91 13.07 -6.67
N PHE A 102 -0.64 12.54 -5.48
CA PHE A 102 -1.22 11.28 -5.04
C PHE A 102 -2.75 11.36 -4.88
N GLY A 103 -3.26 12.45 -4.33
CA GLY A 103 -4.70 12.67 -4.28
C GLY A 103 -5.35 12.66 -5.66
N GLY A 104 -4.69 13.23 -6.67
CA GLY A 104 -5.13 13.17 -8.07
C GLY A 104 -5.10 11.77 -8.66
N ILE A 105 -4.05 10.99 -8.37
CA ILE A 105 -3.94 9.58 -8.79
C ILE A 105 -5.09 8.74 -8.21
N TYR A 106 -5.49 9.01 -6.96
CA TYR A 106 -6.64 8.36 -6.32
C TYR A 106 -8.00 8.95 -6.71
N GLY A 107 -8.04 9.84 -7.71
CA GLY A 107 -9.28 10.39 -8.27
C GLY A 107 -9.98 11.44 -7.39
N MET A 108 -9.28 12.05 -6.45
CA MET A 108 -9.86 13.09 -5.60
C MET A 108 -10.01 14.41 -6.35
N GLY A 109 -11.13 15.11 -6.13
CA GLY A 109 -11.34 16.46 -6.65
C GLY A 109 -10.47 17.51 -5.92
N SER A 110 -10.18 18.64 -6.59
CA SER A 110 -9.26 19.67 -6.10
C SER A 110 -9.62 20.21 -4.70
N ARG A 111 -10.91 20.42 -4.42
CA ARG A 111 -11.38 20.85 -3.09
C ARG A 111 -11.07 19.83 -2.00
N GLN A 112 -11.36 18.55 -2.28
CA GLN A 112 -11.09 17.45 -1.36
C GLN A 112 -9.59 17.28 -1.10
N ILE A 113 -8.76 17.45 -2.14
CA ILE A 113 -7.30 17.43 -2.01
C ILE A 113 -6.83 18.55 -1.09
N ALA A 114 -7.31 19.79 -1.28
CA ALA A 114 -6.92 20.92 -0.45
C ALA A 114 -7.25 20.69 1.03
N GLU A 115 -8.49 20.27 1.33
CA GLU A 115 -8.95 19.98 2.69
C GLU A 115 -8.12 18.83 3.34
N LYS A 116 -7.85 17.76 2.58
CA LYS A 116 -7.03 16.65 3.07
C LYS A 116 -5.56 17.05 3.25
N THR A 117 -5.00 17.87 2.34
CA THR A 117 -3.63 18.38 2.48
C THR A 117 -3.44 19.10 3.80
N ASP A 118 -4.31 20.05 4.12
CA ASP A 118 -4.22 20.80 5.38
C ASP A 118 -4.38 19.90 6.60
N ARG A 119 -5.24 18.89 6.51
CA ARG A 119 -5.43 17.90 7.59
C ARG A 119 -4.18 17.04 7.80
N VAL A 120 -3.60 16.52 6.72
CA VAL A 120 -2.38 15.70 6.75
C VAL A 120 -1.22 16.51 7.32
N LEU A 121 -0.99 17.72 6.83
CA LEU A 121 0.10 18.58 7.28
C LEU A 121 -0.01 18.88 8.78
N ARG A 122 -1.21 19.22 9.27
CA ARG A 122 -1.43 19.44 10.71
C ARG A 122 -1.18 18.17 11.52
N ARG A 123 -1.71 17.01 11.06
CA ARG A 123 -1.55 15.73 11.78
C ARG A 123 -0.10 15.27 11.85
N LEU A 124 0.70 15.54 10.84
CA LEU A 124 2.12 15.20 10.80
C LEU A 124 3.03 16.20 11.52
N GLY A 125 2.52 17.38 11.84
CA GLY A 125 3.32 18.50 12.32
C GLY A 125 4.15 19.16 11.20
N PHE A 126 3.69 19.12 9.95
CA PHE A 126 4.40 19.60 8.74
C PHE A 126 3.81 20.91 8.20
N ALA A 127 3.15 21.70 9.03
CA ALA A 127 2.50 22.93 8.58
C ALA A 127 3.49 23.92 7.99
N GLU A 128 4.68 24.04 8.61
CA GLU A 128 5.76 24.93 8.17
C GLU A 128 6.50 24.39 6.94
N GLU A 129 6.58 23.07 6.80
CA GLU A 129 7.26 22.38 5.70
C GLU A 129 6.41 22.24 4.43
N ARG A 130 5.20 22.79 4.42
CA ARG A 130 4.30 22.73 3.27
C ARG A 130 4.99 22.99 1.94
N ASN A 131 5.85 24.02 1.89
CA ASN A 131 6.56 24.47 0.69
C ASN A 131 7.98 23.94 0.58
N THR A 132 8.41 23.09 1.49
CA THR A 132 9.75 22.48 1.47
C THR A 132 9.79 21.38 0.41
N LEU A 133 10.89 21.28 -0.35
CA LEU A 133 11.14 20.18 -1.26
C LEU A 133 11.27 18.86 -0.47
N VAL A 134 10.71 17.79 -0.98
CA VAL A 134 10.80 16.48 -0.32
C VAL A 134 12.25 16.01 -0.22
N SER A 135 13.11 16.35 -1.18
CA SER A 135 14.55 16.07 -1.11
C SER A 135 15.21 16.60 0.17
N ALA A 136 14.77 17.76 0.66
CA ALA A 136 15.33 18.42 1.84
C ALA A 136 14.80 17.87 3.18
N LEU A 137 13.78 17.00 3.15
CA LEU A 137 13.22 16.43 4.38
C LEU A 137 14.11 15.33 4.97
N PRO A 138 14.23 15.26 6.30
CA PRO A 138 14.83 14.10 6.98
C PRO A 138 14.13 12.80 6.61
N LEU A 139 14.87 11.68 6.62
CA LEU A 139 14.34 10.35 6.21
C LEU A 139 13.06 9.96 6.95
N GLY A 140 13.00 10.16 8.26
CA GLY A 140 11.81 9.84 9.05
C GLY A 140 10.56 10.66 8.66
N TRP A 141 10.78 11.89 8.17
CA TRP A 141 9.69 12.74 7.69
C TRP A 141 9.21 12.29 6.30
N LYS A 142 10.13 11.89 5.42
CA LYS A 142 9.80 11.26 4.14
C LYS A 142 8.94 10.00 4.36
N GLN A 143 9.29 9.18 5.36
CA GLN A 143 8.50 7.98 5.73
C GLN A 143 7.08 8.34 6.16
N LYS A 144 6.92 9.30 7.07
CA LYS A 144 5.61 9.75 7.54
C LYS A 144 4.76 10.31 6.41
N LEU A 145 5.37 11.10 5.51
CA LEU A 145 4.68 11.65 4.34
C LEU A 145 4.25 10.53 3.40
N ALA A 146 5.16 9.59 3.05
CA ALA A 146 4.87 8.47 2.18
C ALA A 146 3.71 7.60 2.72
N PHE A 147 3.70 7.31 4.02
CA PHE A 147 2.60 6.60 4.68
C PHE A 147 1.27 7.37 4.62
N SER A 148 1.32 8.69 4.66
CA SER A 148 0.11 9.52 4.68
C SER A 148 -0.52 9.73 3.30
N VAL A 149 0.23 9.49 2.21
CA VAL A 149 -0.27 9.60 0.84
C VAL A 149 -0.58 8.24 0.20
N ALA A 150 -0.26 7.13 0.87
CA ALA A 150 -0.65 5.77 0.51
C ALA A 150 -2.10 5.52 0.91
#